data_624466d2e585d6faa8bbaf23b146f85b
#
_entry.id   624466d2e585d6faa8bbaf23b146f85b
#
_cell.length_a   1.000
_cell.length_b   1.000
_cell.length_c   1.000
_cell.angle_alpha   90.00
_cell.angle_beta   90.00
_cell.angle_gamma   90.00
#
_symmetry.space_group_name_H-M   'P 1'
#
loop_
_entity.id
_entity.type
_entity.pdbx_description
1 polymer ?
#
loop_
_entity_poly.entity_id
_entity_poly.type
_entity_poly.pdbx_seq_one_letter_code
_entity_poly.pdbx_strand_id
1 'polypeptide(L)'
;MILKEKIFEYLKDKKIVLLGFGISNQAVAKFLDELAINFQVRDQKNCDLNIKFKNSKPEFIFGENYLKNLNCDLIFRSPGIRPDLIEDKSYILSSEIEFFLKFCPTENVFAITGSDGKSTTTSIIYELLKSSGKKVFLGGNIGAPILPQICKISDKDFVVLELSSFQLMTCKINPKVAVITNISENHLDWHKNFDEYVDSKINIFKNQGKNPALSQNENVLPLKTTLFSGHRPERMNYFKSSYDNLLVSNFDCKILNEISEKATRKKRFFSVKSKISDGCYLDKDGYINFCENGKVFKIIHKNEIKIPGIHNIENFMAAISACYNFVSLENIKFVANNFKGLPHRIEFVAEINGARYYDDSIASTPNRVLKGAFSIFENNIILIAGGYDKNLDFKELGEKICDKVKILILIGQAAEKIEHCVKNCKNFKKPKIFKADSMKSAVNFAYHNAFNNDVILLSPACASFGMYSNFEERGTDFKNCVLNLKK
;
A
#
# COMPACT_ATOMS: atom_id res chain seq x y z
N MET A 1 28.44 6.08 -18.34
CA MET A 1 28.61 5.76 -16.90
C MET A 1 27.46 4.87 -16.47
N ILE A 2 27.73 3.69 -15.92
CA ILE A 2 26.73 2.73 -15.43
C ILE A 2 25.97 3.39 -14.26
N LEU A 3 24.69 3.14 -14.10
CA LEU A 3 23.84 3.78 -13.06
C LEU A 3 24.46 3.66 -11.65
N LYS A 4 25.04 2.49 -11.34
CA LYS A 4 25.71 2.24 -10.06
C LYS A 4 26.89 3.19 -9.82
N GLU A 5 27.67 3.47 -10.84
CA GLU A 5 28.79 4.46 -10.79
C GLU A 5 28.27 5.87 -10.54
N LYS A 6 27.18 6.28 -11.19
CA LYS A 6 26.56 7.61 -10.96
C LYS A 6 26.10 7.77 -9.51
N ILE A 7 25.50 6.73 -8.94
CA ILE A 7 25.05 6.73 -7.56
C ILE A 7 26.24 6.78 -6.61
N PHE A 8 27.29 5.98 -6.87
CA PHE A 8 28.51 6.00 -6.10
C PHE A 8 29.18 7.37 -6.09
N GLU A 9 29.38 7.99 -7.26
CA GLU A 9 29.95 9.34 -7.40
C GLU A 9 29.14 10.40 -6.65
N TYR A 10 27.82 10.26 -6.60
CA TYR A 10 26.97 11.17 -5.83
C TYR A 10 27.14 11.01 -4.31
N LEU A 11 27.44 9.81 -3.82
CA LEU A 11 27.45 9.47 -2.39
C LEU A 11 28.85 9.45 -1.76
N LYS A 12 29.92 9.15 -2.51
CA LYS A 12 31.26 8.79 -2.00
C LYS A 12 31.89 9.80 -1.02
N ASP A 13 31.63 11.10 -1.21
CA ASP A 13 32.22 12.17 -0.40
C ASP A 13 31.23 12.73 0.65
N LYS A 14 30.08 12.08 0.86
CA LYS A 14 29.05 12.56 1.79
C LYS A 14 29.08 11.82 3.11
N LYS A 15 28.94 12.58 4.20
CA LYS A 15 28.61 12.05 5.52
C LYS A 15 27.12 11.69 5.54
N ILE A 16 26.81 10.41 5.63
CA ILE A 16 25.45 9.89 5.50
C ILE A 16 24.93 9.43 6.85
N VAL A 17 23.72 9.87 7.19
CA VAL A 17 22.98 9.41 8.38
C VAL A 17 21.69 8.69 7.94
N LEU A 18 21.47 7.50 8.47
CA LEU A 18 20.20 6.79 8.41
C LEU A 18 19.45 7.05 9.70
N LEU A 19 18.39 7.88 9.62
CA LEU A 19 17.61 8.31 10.77
C LEU A 19 16.36 7.43 10.90
N GLY A 20 16.31 6.61 11.97
CA GLY A 20 15.39 5.49 12.14
C GLY A 20 15.84 4.25 11.34
N PHE A 21 15.89 3.09 11.99
CA PHE A 21 16.44 1.86 11.36
C PHE A 21 15.36 0.80 11.07
N GLY A 22 14.20 1.26 10.58
CA GLY A 22 13.15 0.39 10.06
C GLY A 22 13.50 -0.23 8.69
N ILE A 23 12.57 -0.99 8.13
CA ILE A 23 12.75 -1.80 6.89
C ILE A 23 13.33 -0.98 5.73
N SER A 24 12.85 0.25 5.51
CA SER A 24 13.35 1.12 4.43
C SER A 24 14.83 1.48 4.61
N ASN A 25 15.23 1.94 5.81
CA ASN A 25 16.62 2.30 6.06
C ASN A 25 17.54 1.09 6.21
N GLN A 26 17.05 -0.07 6.60
CA GLN A 26 17.81 -1.31 6.51
C GLN A 26 18.15 -1.68 5.05
N ALA A 27 17.22 -1.41 4.14
CA ALA A 27 17.48 -1.60 2.71
C ALA A 27 18.49 -0.58 2.16
N VAL A 28 18.40 0.70 2.59
CA VAL A 28 19.40 1.72 2.27
C VAL A 28 20.78 1.30 2.80
N ALA A 29 20.88 0.83 4.05
CA ALA A 29 22.12 0.37 4.66
C ALA A 29 22.78 -0.74 3.86
N LYS A 30 22.02 -1.77 3.45
CA LYS A 30 22.50 -2.84 2.58
C LYS A 30 23.00 -2.33 1.24
N PHE A 31 22.28 -1.39 0.64
CA PHE A 31 22.65 -0.78 -0.63
C PHE A 31 23.94 0.05 -0.51
N LEU A 32 24.11 0.82 0.59
CA LEU A 32 25.36 1.54 0.87
C LEU A 32 26.54 0.59 1.12
N ASP A 33 26.30 -0.52 1.82
CA ASP A 33 27.33 -1.56 2.02
C ASP A 33 27.78 -2.19 0.69
N GLU A 34 26.87 -2.46 -0.24
CA GLU A 34 27.19 -2.94 -1.60
C GLU A 34 28.04 -1.95 -2.41
N LEU A 35 27.99 -0.66 -2.04
CA LEU A 35 28.80 0.41 -2.63
C LEU A 35 30.09 0.69 -1.84
N ALA A 36 30.35 -0.01 -0.73
CA ALA A 36 31.45 0.25 0.20
C ALA A 36 31.44 1.69 0.75
N ILE A 37 30.28 2.27 0.98
CA ILE A 37 30.08 3.62 1.54
C ILE A 37 29.78 3.51 3.02
N ASN A 38 30.56 4.25 3.83
CA ASN A 38 30.33 4.33 5.28
C ASN A 38 29.14 5.24 5.59
N PHE A 39 28.42 4.94 6.66
CA PHE A 39 27.25 5.68 7.12
C PHE A 39 27.09 5.56 8.64
N GLN A 40 26.28 6.43 9.22
CA GLN A 40 25.88 6.36 10.61
C GLN A 40 24.40 6.00 10.70
N VAL A 41 24.07 5.11 11.63
CA VAL A 41 22.67 4.74 11.96
C VAL A 41 22.30 5.39 13.27
N ARG A 42 21.15 6.07 13.30
CA ARG A 42 20.59 6.68 14.50
C ARG A 42 19.14 6.27 14.70
N ASP A 43 18.84 5.75 15.89
CA ASP A 43 17.47 5.37 16.26
C ASP A 43 17.22 5.60 17.76
N GLN A 44 15.96 5.84 18.11
CA GLN A 44 15.56 5.97 19.51
C GLN A 44 15.71 4.63 20.25
N LYS A 45 15.41 3.54 19.58
CA LYS A 45 15.47 2.19 20.16
C LYS A 45 16.77 1.50 19.76
N ASN A 46 17.33 0.75 20.70
CA ASN A 46 18.42 -0.16 20.37
C ASN A 46 17.89 -1.26 19.43
N CYS A 47 18.42 -1.29 18.22
CA CYS A 47 17.99 -2.25 17.21
C CYS A 47 18.87 -3.50 17.32
N ASP A 48 18.26 -4.69 17.38
CA ASP A 48 18.97 -5.95 17.22
C ASP A 48 19.56 -6.03 15.80
N LEU A 49 20.87 -5.91 15.73
CA LEU A 49 21.62 -5.84 14.47
C LEU A 49 21.92 -7.25 13.95
N ASN A 50 20.89 -7.92 13.41
CA ASN A 50 21.09 -9.17 12.67
C ASN A 50 21.67 -8.94 11.25
N ILE A 51 22.00 -7.67 10.90
CA ILE A 51 22.56 -7.31 9.59
C ILE A 51 24.09 -7.29 9.71
N LYS A 52 24.76 -8.14 8.93
CA LYS A 52 26.21 -8.11 8.78
C LYS A 52 26.60 -7.24 7.60
N PHE A 53 27.44 -6.24 7.83
CA PHE A 53 28.03 -5.40 6.80
C PHE A 53 29.43 -5.95 6.44
N LYS A 54 29.71 -6.08 5.13
CA LYS A 54 30.95 -6.69 4.62
C LYS A 54 31.95 -5.67 4.12
N ASN A 55 31.45 -4.58 3.55
CA ASN A 55 32.24 -3.59 2.81
C ASN A 55 32.25 -2.21 3.48
N SER A 56 31.36 -1.97 4.43
CA SER A 56 31.25 -0.71 5.18
C SER A 56 31.42 -0.92 6.67
N LYS A 57 31.76 0.15 7.38
CA LYS A 57 31.85 0.17 8.85
C LYS A 57 30.89 1.21 9.41
N PRO A 58 29.60 0.88 9.56
CA PRO A 58 28.62 1.81 10.08
C PRO A 58 28.86 2.11 11.57
N GLU A 59 28.63 3.34 11.94
CA GLU A 59 28.55 3.80 13.32
C GLU A 59 27.09 3.76 13.79
N PHE A 60 26.84 3.40 15.06
CA PHE A 60 25.50 3.29 15.63
C PHE A 60 25.35 4.19 16.83
N ILE A 61 24.32 5.04 16.82
CA ILE A 61 23.96 5.93 17.93
C ILE A 61 22.48 5.69 18.27
N PHE A 62 22.23 5.24 19.48
CA PHE A 62 20.91 4.89 19.97
C PHE A 62 20.51 5.75 21.19
N GLY A 63 19.20 5.79 21.48
CA GLY A 63 18.64 6.44 22.65
C GLY A 63 18.17 7.88 22.42
N GLU A 64 17.93 8.61 23.48
CA GLU A 64 17.21 9.90 23.46
C GLU A 64 17.90 11.01 22.63
N ASN A 65 19.20 10.91 22.43
CA ASN A 65 19.98 11.91 21.71
C ASN A 65 20.12 11.62 20.20
N TYR A 66 19.38 10.64 19.66
CA TYR A 66 19.52 10.19 18.27
C TYR A 66 19.26 11.31 17.23
N LEU A 67 18.53 12.37 17.58
CA LEU A 67 18.23 13.51 16.72
C LEU A 67 19.20 14.70 16.92
N LYS A 68 20.08 14.66 17.95
CA LYS A 68 20.95 15.78 18.30
C LYS A 68 22.30 15.71 17.59
N ASN A 69 22.90 16.85 17.30
CA ASN A 69 24.24 16.97 16.73
C ASN A 69 24.43 16.13 15.45
N LEU A 70 23.53 16.33 14.50
CA LEU A 70 23.58 15.68 13.19
C LEU A 70 24.64 16.36 12.32
N ASN A 71 25.90 15.89 12.41
CA ASN A 71 26.98 16.37 11.53
C ASN A 71 27.04 15.53 10.27
N CYS A 72 26.26 15.88 9.25
CA CYS A 72 26.12 15.12 8.02
C CYS A 72 25.75 15.99 6.82
N ASP A 73 25.93 15.44 5.62
CA ASP A 73 25.56 16.07 4.34
C ASP A 73 24.22 15.54 3.83
N LEU A 74 23.90 14.28 4.14
CA LEU A 74 22.71 13.58 3.66
C LEU A 74 22.08 12.73 4.76
N ILE A 75 20.76 12.93 4.95
CA ILE A 75 19.95 12.12 5.85
C ILE A 75 18.97 11.27 5.06
N PHE A 76 18.96 9.97 5.30
CA PHE A 76 17.85 9.10 4.91
C PHE A 76 16.89 8.98 6.11
N ARG A 77 15.76 9.65 6.02
CA ARG A 77 14.73 9.65 7.06
C ARG A 77 13.79 8.45 6.90
N SER A 78 13.62 7.68 7.96
CA SER A 78 12.52 6.70 8.04
C SER A 78 11.17 7.40 8.02
N PRO A 79 10.16 6.91 7.28
CA PRO A 79 8.84 7.56 7.20
C PRO A 79 8.16 7.81 8.55
N GLY A 80 8.42 6.97 9.55
CA GLY A 80 7.85 7.12 10.90
C GLY A 80 8.38 8.31 11.70
N ILE A 81 9.51 8.92 11.30
CA ILE A 81 10.06 10.09 11.98
C ILE A 81 9.54 11.36 11.30
N ARG A 82 8.93 12.26 12.07
CA ARG A 82 8.41 13.54 11.52
C ARG A 82 9.56 14.45 11.11
N PRO A 83 9.47 15.13 9.94
CA PRO A 83 10.53 16.03 9.46
C PRO A 83 10.75 17.25 10.34
N ASP A 84 9.72 17.72 11.04
CA ASP A 84 9.80 18.89 11.91
C ASP A 84 10.50 18.63 13.26
N LEU A 85 10.79 17.36 13.56
CA LEU A 85 11.65 17.00 14.70
C LEU A 85 13.15 17.19 14.40
N ILE A 86 13.51 17.46 13.15
CA ILE A 86 14.90 17.62 12.71
C ILE A 86 15.19 19.11 12.60
N GLU A 87 15.94 19.64 13.59
CA GLU A 87 16.10 21.09 13.80
C GLU A 87 17.00 21.77 12.77
N ASP A 88 18.09 21.14 12.36
CA ASP A 88 19.04 21.70 11.39
C ASP A 88 18.58 21.44 9.95
N LYS A 89 18.75 22.43 9.08
CA LYS A 89 18.39 22.38 7.66
C LYS A 89 19.61 22.45 6.72
N SER A 90 20.80 22.33 7.24
CA SER A 90 22.06 22.43 6.47
C SER A 90 22.34 21.19 5.60
N TYR A 91 21.63 20.07 5.85
CA TYR A 91 21.79 18.81 5.16
C TYR A 91 20.68 18.54 4.13
N ILE A 92 20.97 17.63 3.21
CA ILE A 92 19.97 17.11 2.26
C ILE A 92 19.12 16.07 3.00
N LEU A 93 17.82 16.36 3.15
CA LEU A 93 16.87 15.39 3.66
C LEU A 93 16.32 14.55 2.51
N SER A 94 16.38 13.24 2.65
CA SER A 94 15.89 12.27 1.67
C SER A 94 15.24 11.08 2.39
N SER A 95 14.67 10.20 1.63
CA SER A 95 14.18 8.88 2.05
C SER A 95 14.59 7.83 1.03
N GLU A 96 14.37 6.55 1.33
CA GLU A 96 14.61 5.46 0.39
C GLU A 96 13.90 5.70 -0.95
N ILE A 97 12.61 6.09 -0.90
CA ILE A 97 11.78 6.37 -2.08
C ILE A 97 12.25 7.62 -2.83
N GLU A 98 12.56 8.70 -2.13
CA GLU A 98 13.06 9.93 -2.77
C GLU A 98 14.38 9.69 -3.48
N PHE A 99 15.28 8.96 -2.84
CA PHE A 99 16.56 8.60 -3.42
C PHE A 99 16.41 7.66 -4.61
N PHE A 100 15.53 6.65 -4.49
CA PHE A 100 15.18 5.79 -5.61
C PHE A 100 14.66 6.61 -6.80
N LEU A 101 13.69 7.49 -6.60
CA LEU A 101 13.09 8.29 -7.67
C LEU A 101 14.08 9.24 -8.32
N LYS A 102 15.06 9.77 -7.56
CA LYS A 102 16.13 10.63 -8.07
C LYS A 102 16.97 9.92 -9.13
N PHE A 103 17.22 8.63 -8.98
CA PHE A 103 18.08 7.84 -9.85
C PHE A 103 17.32 6.81 -10.68
N CYS A 104 16.00 6.76 -10.60
CA CYS A 104 15.18 5.81 -11.34
C CYS A 104 15.43 5.93 -12.85
N PRO A 105 15.82 4.83 -13.52
CA PRO A 105 16.19 4.88 -14.93
C PRO A 105 15.01 4.96 -15.89
N THR A 106 13.78 4.70 -15.39
CA THR A 106 12.56 4.74 -16.20
C THR A 106 11.65 5.90 -15.82
N GLU A 107 10.95 6.45 -16.80
CA GLU A 107 9.85 7.40 -16.62
C GLU A 107 8.49 6.72 -16.41
N ASN A 108 8.39 5.40 -16.63
CA ASN A 108 7.15 4.65 -16.50
C ASN A 108 6.83 4.36 -15.03
N VAL A 109 6.75 5.42 -14.21
CA VAL A 109 6.46 5.35 -12.79
C VAL A 109 4.97 5.60 -12.57
N PHE A 110 4.31 4.63 -11.93
CA PHE A 110 2.94 4.70 -11.44
C PHE A 110 2.99 4.83 -9.93
N ALA A 111 2.45 5.91 -9.39
CA ALA A 111 2.44 6.15 -7.95
C ALA A 111 0.99 6.21 -7.44
N ILE A 112 0.70 5.47 -6.39
CA ILE A 112 -0.63 5.30 -5.84
C ILE A 112 -0.65 5.72 -4.37
N THR A 113 -1.59 6.60 -4.00
CA THR A 113 -1.89 6.97 -2.61
C THR A 113 -3.40 7.03 -2.36
N GLY A 114 -3.78 7.33 -1.14
CA GLY A 114 -5.16 7.46 -0.68
C GLY A 114 -5.29 7.11 0.81
N SER A 115 -6.45 7.27 1.38
CA SER A 115 -6.72 6.80 2.75
C SER A 115 -6.89 5.27 2.75
N ASP A 116 -7.77 4.76 1.89
CA ASP A 116 -8.07 3.34 1.72
C ASP A 116 -7.87 2.89 0.27
N GLY A 117 -7.82 1.58 0.01
CA GLY A 117 -7.72 1.00 -1.33
C GLY A 117 -6.35 1.05 -2.00
N LYS A 118 -5.35 1.76 -1.43
CA LYS A 118 -4.00 1.90 -1.99
C LYS A 118 -3.38 0.57 -2.44
N SER A 119 -3.22 -0.34 -1.50
CA SER A 119 -2.52 -1.61 -1.74
C SER A 119 -3.24 -2.48 -2.76
N THR A 120 -4.58 -2.52 -2.73
CA THR A 120 -5.38 -3.26 -3.70
C THR A 120 -5.23 -2.64 -5.09
N THR A 121 -5.39 -1.32 -5.23
CA THR A 121 -5.23 -0.62 -6.51
C THR A 121 -3.81 -0.78 -7.07
N THR A 122 -2.78 -0.65 -6.21
CA THR A 122 -1.37 -0.86 -6.58
C THR A 122 -1.14 -2.26 -7.13
N SER A 123 -1.68 -3.28 -6.46
CA SER A 123 -1.53 -4.68 -6.89
C SER A 123 -2.30 -4.97 -8.17
N ILE A 124 -3.50 -4.41 -8.36
CA ILE A 124 -4.25 -4.55 -9.61
C ILE A 124 -3.47 -3.90 -10.77
N ILE A 125 -2.93 -2.68 -10.60
CA ILE A 125 -2.09 -2.01 -11.60
C ILE A 125 -0.87 -2.87 -11.94
N TYR A 126 -0.19 -3.41 -10.93
CA TYR A 126 0.96 -4.31 -11.11
C TYR A 126 0.58 -5.54 -11.96
N GLU A 127 -0.51 -6.22 -11.61
CA GLU A 127 -0.96 -7.41 -12.34
C GLU A 127 -1.45 -7.08 -13.77
N LEU A 128 -2.12 -5.94 -13.98
CA LEU A 128 -2.52 -5.48 -15.30
C LEU A 128 -1.31 -5.24 -16.21
N LEU A 129 -0.31 -4.52 -15.73
CA LEU A 129 0.90 -4.27 -16.50
C LEU A 129 1.69 -5.55 -16.76
N LYS A 130 1.80 -6.43 -15.77
CA LYS A 130 2.48 -7.73 -15.89
C LYS A 130 1.78 -8.65 -16.86
N SER A 131 0.44 -8.74 -16.83
CA SER A 131 -0.35 -9.57 -17.76
C SER A 131 -0.21 -9.10 -19.21
N SER A 132 0.14 -7.85 -19.43
CA SER A 132 0.42 -7.30 -20.78
C SER A 132 1.87 -7.53 -21.25
N GLY A 133 2.62 -8.42 -20.60
CA GLY A 133 3.99 -8.77 -20.96
C GLY A 133 5.06 -7.76 -20.56
N LYS A 134 4.72 -6.75 -19.74
CA LYS A 134 5.69 -5.75 -19.27
C LYS A 134 6.50 -6.27 -18.10
N LYS A 135 7.78 -5.88 -18.03
CA LYS A 135 8.59 -6.08 -16.83
C LYS A 135 8.27 -4.97 -15.84
N VAL A 136 7.74 -5.35 -14.67
CA VAL A 136 7.19 -4.44 -13.67
C VAL A 136 7.86 -4.66 -12.32
N PHE A 137 8.25 -3.57 -11.67
CA PHE A 137 8.79 -3.55 -10.31
C PHE A 137 7.77 -2.95 -9.36
N LEU A 138 7.58 -3.59 -8.22
CA LEU A 138 6.63 -3.17 -7.19
C LEU A 138 7.39 -2.75 -5.93
N GLY A 139 7.01 -1.63 -5.32
CA GLY A 139 7.65 -1.17 -4.09
C GLY A 139 6.90 -0.04 -3.38
N GLY A 140 7.59 0.60 -2.46
CA GLY A 140 7.07 1.67 -1.61
C GLY A 140 6.55 1.14 -0.27
N ASN A 141 5.29 1.43 0.07
CA ASN A 141 4.66 1.02 1.33
C ASN A 141 4.11 -0.43 1.27
N ILE A 142 4.29 -1.11 0.16
CA ILE A 142 3.89 -2.50 -0.09
C ILE A 142 5.07 -3.28 -0.69
N GLY A 143 5.15 -4.57 -0.38
CA GLY A 143 6.22 -5.43 -0.87
C GLY A 143 7.56 -5.14 -0.22
N ALA A 144 8.64 -5.33 -0.96
CA ALA A 144 10.00 -5.04 -0.52
C ALA A 144 10.40 -3.60 -0.88
N PRO A 145 11.34 -2.99 -0.12
CA PRO A 145 11.95 -1.72 -0.50
C PRO A 145 12.49 -1.76 -1.94
N ILE A 146 12.28 -0.68 -2.69
CA ILE A 146 12.55 -0.66 -4.13
C ILE A 146 13.99 -0.31 -4.48
N LEU A 147 14.69 0.47 -3.66
CA LEU A 147 16.04 0.95 -3.93
C LEU A 147 17.06 -0.17 -4.26
N PRO A 148 17.08 -1.33 -3.56
CA PRO A 148 17.99 -2.42 -3.91
C PRO A 148 17.79 -3.01 -5.30
N GLN A 149 16.65 -2.73 -5.93
CA GLN A 149 16.34 -3.23 -7.28
C GLN A 149 16.72 -2.24 -8.39
N ILE A 150 17.19 -1.05 -8.05
CA ILE A 150 17.36 0.08 -8.98
C ILE A 150 18.26 -0.28 -10.18
N CYS A 151 19.33 -1.06 -9.95
CA CYS A 151 20.25 -1.48 -11.01
C CYS A 151 19.68 -2.58 -11.94
N LYS A 152 18.54 -3.18 -11.59
CA LYS A 152 17.85 -4.21 -12.40
C LYS A 152 16.78 -3.60 -13.32
N ILE A 153 16.50 -2.31 -13.14
CA ILE A 153 15.47 -1.56 -13.87
C ILE A 153 16.11 -0.93 -15.11
N SER A 154 15.46 -1.12 -16.25
CA SER A 154 15.81 -0.45 -17.52
C SER A 154 14.86 0.73 -17.80
N ASP A 155 15.20 1.55 -18.78
CA ASP A 155 14.38 2.68 -19.24
C ASP A 155 13.01 2.28 -19.81
N LYS A 156 12.86 1.00 -20.23
CA LYS A 156 11.62 0.43 -20.78
C LYS A 156 10.73 -0.22 -19.73
N ASP A 157 11.27 -0.51 -18.54
CA ASP A 157 10.57 -1.21 -17.48
C ASP A 157 9.54 -0.29 -16.79
N PHE A 158 8.63 -0.88 -16.05
CA PHE A 158 7.59 -0.18 -15.32
C PHE A 158 7.85 -0.27 -13.81
N VAL A 159 7.53 0.79 -13.11
CA VAL A 159 7.64 0.86 -11.64
C VAL A 159 6.28 1.25 -11.07
N VAL A 160 5.76 0.48 -10.12
CA VAL A 160 4.49 0.72 -9.44
C VAL A 160 4.78 0.91 -7.96
N LEU A 161 4.45 2.08 -7.42
CA LEU A 161 4.76 2.49 -6.05
C LEU A 161 3.48 2.77 -5.26
N GLU A 162 3.31 2.06 -4.15
CA GLU A 162 2.37 2.51 -3.13
C GLU A 162 3.05 3.53 -2.21
N LEU A 163 2.42 4.70 -2.02
CA LEU A 163 3.00 5.77 -1.20
C LEU A 163 2.05 6.18 -0.07
N SER A 164 2.55 6.10 1.17
CA SER A 164 1.86 6.60 2.35
C SER A 164 1.95 8.13 2.46
N SER A 165 1.08 8.75 3.27
CA SER A 165 1.18 10.18 3.60
C SER A 165 2.50 10.52 4.30
N PHE A 166 3.06 9.60 5.10
CA PHE A 166 4.33 9.76 5.80
C PHE A 166 5.52 9.86 4.85
N GLN A 167 5.52 9.06 3.78
CA GLN A 167 6.51 9.12 2.70
C GLN A 167 6.35 10.39 1.88
N LEU A 168 5.11 10.73 1.50
CA LEU A 168 4.80 11.90 0.68
C LEU A 168 4.94 13.23 1.41
N MET A 169 5.09 13.27 2.74
CA MET A 169 5.20 14.52 3.49
C MET A 169 6.39 15.37 3.02
N THR A 170 7.52 14.75 2.69
CA THR A 170 8.71 15.41 2.13
C THR A 170 8.87 15.15 0.62
N CYS A 171 8.33 14.05 0.13
CA CYS A 171 8.52 13.55 -1.23
C CYS A 171 7.51 14.15 -2.21
N LYS A 172 7.87 15.25 -2.86
CA LYS A 172 7.08 15.85 -3.95
C LYS A 172 7.52 15.22 -5.26
N ILE A 173 6.60 14.54 -5.93
CA ILE A 173 6.90 13.78 -7.15
C ILE A 173 6.02 14.20 -8.32
N ASN A 174 6.44 13.79 -9.51
CA ASN A 174 5.69 13.96 -10.75
C ASN A 174 5.76 12.65 -11.58
N PRO A 175 5.10 11.56 -11.13
CA PRO A 175 5.11 10.30 -11.86
C PRO A 175 4.35 10.41 -13.17
N LYS A 176 4.59 9.47 -14.09
CA LYS A 176 3.82 9.35 -15.35
C LYS A 176 2.33 9.18 -15.07
N VAL A 177 1.98 8.38 -14.07
CA VAL A 177 0.60 8.19 -13.60
C VAL A 177 0.56 8.34 -12.08
N ALA A 178 -0.20 9.31 -11.59
CA ALA A 178 -0.54 9.47 -10.19
C ALA A 178 -1.98 9.00 -9.94
N VAL A 179 -2.20 8.19 -8.93
CA VAL A 179 -3.55 7.72 -8.54
C VAL A 179 -3.82 8.10 -7.10
N ILE A 180 -4.97 8.74 -6.85
CA ILE A 180 -5.47 8.99 -5.51
C ILE A 180 -6.82 8.30 -5.36
N THR A 181 -6.89 7.25 -4.54
CA THR A 181 -8.08 6.41 -4.42
C THR A 181 -9.23 7.10 -3.69
N ASN A 182 -8.93 7.72 -2.56
CA ASN A 182 -9.85 8.51 -1.73
C ASN A 182 -9.09 9.31 -0.68
N ILE A 183 -9.78 10.28 -0.06
CA ILE A 183 -9.28 11.01 1.12
C ILE A 183 -10.38 11.02 2.18
N SER A 184 -10.08 10.50 3.35
CA SER A 184 -10.89 10.52 4.56
C SER A 184 -9.98 10.69 5.77
N GLU A 185 -10.50 11.14 6.90
CA GLU A 185 -9.74 11.31 8.14
C GLU A 185 -9.04 10.01 8.54
N ASN A 186 -7.73 10.09 8.69
CA ASN A 186 -6.88 8.98 9.11
C ASN A 186 -5.52 9.53 9.60
N HIS A 187 -4.85 8.80 10.50
CA HIS A 187 -3.51 9.14 11.01
C HIS A 187 -3.40 10.54 11.63
N LEU A 188 -4.48 11.05 12.27
CA LEU A 188 -4.48 12.34 12.98
C LEU A 188 -3.72 12.28 14.33
N ASP A 189 -3.32 11.09 14.76
CA ASP A 189 -2.37 10.84 15.81
C ASP A 189 -0.91 11.16 15.42
N TRP A 190 -0.63 11.24 14.12
CA TRP A 190 0.70 11.52 13.57
C TRP A 190 0.76 12.87 12.84
N HIS A 191 -0.22 13.17 11.97
CA HIS A 191 -0.35 14.48 11.31
C HIS A 191 -0.93 15.52 12.29
N LYS A 192 -0.47 16.77 12.18
CA LYS A 192 -0.94 17.87 13.05
C LYS A 192 -2.45 18.12 12.93
N ASN A 193 -2.98 17.95 11.72
CA ASN A 193 -4.39 18.10 11.39
C ASN A 193 -4.70 17.43 10.05
N PHE A 194 -5.97 17.47 9.66
CA PHE A 194 -6.44 16.87 8.42
C PHE A 194 -5.86 17.56 7.17
N ASP A 195 -5.64 18.87 7.20
CA ASP A 195 -5.07 19.62 6.07
C ASP A 195 -3.63 19.18 5.78
N GLU A 196 -2.80 19.01 6.82
CA GLU A 196 -1.44 18.46 6.66
C GLU A 196 -1.46 17.04 6.05
N TYR A 197 -2.42 16.21 6.45
CA TYR A 197 -2.61 14.88 5.88
C TYR A 197 -2.98 14.94 4.39
N VAL A 198 -3.94 15.81 4.02
CA VAL A 198 -4.33 16.04 2.62
C VAL A 198 -3.16 16.58 1.81
N ASP A 199 -2.49 17.62 2.31
CA ASP A 199 -1.33 18.25 1.67
C ASP A 199 -0.19 17.25 1.42
N SER A 200 0.05 16.35 2.37
CA SER A 200 1.01 15.27 2.19
C SER A 200 0.66 14.39 0.99
N LYS A 201 -0.60 13.99 0.85
CA LYS A 201 -1.02 13.11 -0.26
C LYS A 201 -0.96 13.79 -1.64
N ILE A 202 -1.34 15.07 -1.73
CA ILE A 202 -1.27 15.80 -3.00
C ILE A 202 0.16 16.03 -3.50
N ASN A 203 1.18 15.84 -2.66
CA ASN A 203 2.58 15.86 -3.09
C ASN A 203 2.87 14.79 -4.16
N ILE A 204 2.02 13.77 -4.32
CA ILE A 204 2.14 12.76 -5.38
C ILE A 204 2.09 13.35 -6.80
N PHE A 205 1.58 14.56 -6.99
CA PHE A 205 1.55 15.25 -8.29
C PHE A 205 1.96 16.73 -8.20
N LYS A 206 2.48 17.20 -7.08
CA LYS A 206 2.72 18.63 -6.80
C LYS A 206 3.87 19.24 -7.62
N ASN A 207 4.81 18.43 -8.08
CA ASN A 207 5.95 18.89 -8.93
C ASN A 207 5.63 18.86 -10.44
N GLN A 208 4.44 19.26 -10.82
CA GLN A 208 4.02 19.31 -12.21
C GLN A 208 4.95 20.21 -13.02
N GLY A 209 5.54 19.68 -14.11
CA GLY A 209 6.43 20.43 -15.00
C GLY A 209 7.89 20.57 -14.56
N LYS A 210 8.28 20.04 -13.41
CA LYS A 210 9.68 19.99 -12.96
C LYS A 210 10.21 18.57 -13.02
N ASN A 211 11.45 18.40 -13.48
CA ASN A 211 12.13 17.10 -13.43
C ASN A 211 12.26 16.64 -11.96
N PRO A 212 11.77 15.43 -11.57
CA PRO A 212 11.91 14.93 -10.20
C PRO A 212 13.36 14.90 -9.71
N ALA A 213 14.31 14.64 -10.62
CA ALA A 213 15.73 14.64 -10.32
C ALA A 213 16.34 16.04 -10.03
N LEU A 214 15.64 17.13 -10.38
CA LEU A 214 16.14 18.50 -10.26
C LEU A 214 15.31 19.38 -9.31
N SER A 215 14.15 18.93 -8.86
CA SER A 215 13.20 19.77 -8.13
C SER A 215 13.31 19.68 -6.60
N GLN A 216 14.25 18.92 -6.09
CA GLN A 216 14.44 18.78 -4.65
C GLN A 216 15.53 19.75 -4.17
N ASN A 217 15.11 20.79 -3.51
CA ASN A 217 15.87 21.91 -2.93
C ASN A 217 16.53 22.85 -3.97
N GLU A 218 16.13 24.10 -3.95
CA GLU A 218 16.80 25.22 -4.62
C GLU A 218 18.27 25.41 -4.17
N ASN A 219 18.74 24.61 -3.19
CA ASN A 219 20.11 24.58 -2.67
C ASN A 219 20.97 23.43 -3.21
N VAL A 220 20.47 22.57 -4.09
CA VAL A 220 21.35 21.70 -4.88
C VAL A 220 21.90 22.56 -6.00
N LEU A 221 23.16 23.01 -5.85
CA LEU A 221 23.93 23.64 -6.91
C LEU A 221 23.66 22.90 -8.22
N PRO A 222 23.22 23.60 -9.29
CA PRO A 222 23.10 22.98 -10.60
C PRO A 222 24.47 22.39 -10.89
N LEU A 223 24.53 21.10 -11.19
CA LEU A 223 25.71 20.50 -11.80
C LEU A 223 26.09 21.41 -12.95
N LYS A 224 27.19 22.20 -12.76
CA LYS A 224 27.71 23.09 -13.78
C LYS A 224 27.86 22.26 -15.05
N THR A 225 27.03 22.56 -16.04
CA THR A 225 26.99 21.97 -17.38
C THR A 225 28.23 22.35 -18.19
N THR A 226 29.38 22.60 -17.56
CA THR A 226 30.59 23.13 -18.22
C THR A 226 31.69 22.09 -18.44
N LEU A 227 31.40 20.79 -18.45
CA LEU A 227 32.45 19.80 -18.76
C LEU A 227 32.04 18.72 -19.79
N PHE A 228 31.06 18.96 -20.65
CA PHE A 228 30.83 18.09 -21.80
C PHE A 228 30.48 18.91 -23.06
N SER A 229 31.49 19.56 -23.62
CA SER A 229 31.54 19.88 -25.03
C SER A 229 31.98 18.62 -25.79
N GLY A 230 31.05 17.82 -26.18
CA GLY A 230 31.31 16.60 -26.92
C GLY A 230 30.09 15.72 -26.95
N HIS A 231 29.38 15.74 -28.07
CA HIS A 231 28.27 14.87 -28.46
C HIS A 231 27.23 14.62 -27.32
N ARG A 232 26.22 15.47 -27.23
CA ARG A 232 24.96 15.17 -26.55
C ARG A 232 24.34 13.95 -27.24
N PRO A 233 24.16 12.82 -26.56
CA PRO A 233 23.21 11.85 -27.09
C PRO A 233 21.84 12.54 -27.09
N GLU A 234 21.05 12.33 -28.13
CA GLU A 234 19.69 12.87 -28.33
C GLU A 234 18.69 12.54 -27.21
N ARG A 235 19.12 11.85 -26.16
CA ARG A 235 18.35 11.43 -24.99
C ARG A 235 17.92 12.55 -24.02
N MET A 236 18.37 13.80 -24.17
CA MET A 236 17.93 14.91 -23.33
C MET A 236 16.61 15.57 -23.76
N ASN A 237 16.01 15.14 -24.85
CA ASN A 237 14.75 15.70 -25.37
C ASN A 237 13.49 14.95 -25.00
N TYR A 238 13.57 13.94 -24.11
CA TYR A 238 12.40 13.13 -23.73
C TYR A 238 11.59 13.68 -22.54
N PHE A 239 11.96 14.80 -21.94
CA PHE A 239 11.07 15.53 -21.04
C PHE A 239 10.13 16.48 -21.81
N LYS A 240 9.44 15.92 -22.81
CA LYS A 240 8.34 16.63 -23.43
C LYS A 240 7.18 16.69 -22.47
N SER A 241 6.93 17.89 -21.99
CA SER A 241 5.73 18.46 -21.37
C SER A 241 5.07 17.65 -20.25
N SER A 242 4.94 18.27 -19.11
CA SER A 242 4.04 17.95 -18.00
C SER A 242 2.59 17.60 -18.39
N TYR A 243 2.19 17.84 -19.62
CA TYR A 243 0.87 17.59 -20.18
C TYR A 243 0.56 16.10 -20.41
N ASP A 244 1.58 15.24 -20.57
CA ASP A 244 1.40 13.82 -20.83
C ASP A 244 1.24 13.00 -19.55
N ASN A 245 1.54 13.57 -18.39
CA ASN A 245 1.40 12.91 -17.12
C ASN A 245 -0.06 12.90 -16.67
N LEU A 246 -0.52 11.75 -16.17
CA LEU A 246 -1.92 11.50 -15.84
C LEU A 246 -2.17 11.58 -14.32
N LEU A 247 -3.25 12.23 -13.92
CA LEU A 247 -3.85 12.12 -12.59
C LEU A 247 -5.13 11.31 -12.68
N VAL A 248 -5.23 10.25 -11.88
CA VAL A 248 -6.46 9.45 -11.70
C VAL A 248 -6.99 9.69 -10.30
N SER A 249 -8.24 10.12 -10.17
CA SER A 249 -8.85 10.42 -8.88
C SER A 249 -10.33 10.00 -8.80
N ASN A 250 -10.80 9.80 -7.56
CA ASN A 250 -12.17 9.43 -7.29
C ASN A 250 -13.10 10.64 -7.40
N PHE A 251 -14.01 10.60 -8.37
CA PHE A 251 -15.02 11.66 -8.59
C PHE A 251 -16.05 11.74 -7.47
N ASP A 252 -16.33 10.62 -6.80
CA ASP A 252 -17.29 10.57 -5.70
C ASP A 252 -16.74 11.18 -4.39
N CYS A 253 -15.44 11.53 -4.36
CA CYS A 253 -14.79 12.20 -3.23
C CYS A 253 -14.69 13.70 -3.48
N LYS A 254 -15.53 14.50 -2.79
CA LYS A 254 -15.62 15.96 -2.97
C LYS A 254 -14.27 16.68 -2.84
N ILE A 255 -13.48 16.32 -1.84
CA ILE A 255 -12.14 16.88 -1.60
C ILE A 255 -11.23 16.65 -2.81
N LEU A 256 -11.27 15.44 -3.40
CA LEU A 256 -10.44 15.13 -4.57
C LEU A 256 -10.88 15.89 -5.82
N ASN A 257 -12.16 16.20 -5.99
CA ASN A 257 -12.63 17.01 -7.10
C ASN A 257 -12.04 18.42 -7.02
N GLU A 258 -12.16 19.09 -5.88
CA GLU A 258 -11.62 20.43 -5.64
C GLU A 258 -10.08 20.48 -5.84
N ILE A 259 -9.36 19.44 -5.40
CA ILE A 259 -7.92 19.32 -5.58
C ILE A 259 -7.57 19.07 -7.06
N SER A 260 -8.31 18.18 -7.72
CA SER A 260 -8.04 17.80 -9.11
C SER A 260 -8.29 18.96 -10.08
N GLU A 261 -9.23 19.86 -9.79
CA GLU A 261 -9.45 21.07 -10.59
C GLU A 261 -8.19 21.94 -10.68
N LYS A 262 -7.43 22.03 -9.62
CA LYS A 262 -6.17 22.79 -9.54
C LYS A 262 -4.98 22.09 -10.22
N ALA A 263 -5.11 20.82 -10.59
CA ALA A 263 -4.05 20.10 -11.27
C ALA A 263 -3.96 20.50 -12.76
N THR A 264 -2.76 20.76 -13.25
CA THR A 264 -2.52 21.19 -14.66
C THR A 264 -2.30 20.02 -15.62
N ARG A 265 -2.19 18.80 -15.13
CA ARG A 265 -1.96 17.57 -15.90
C ARG A 265 -3.27 16.97 -16.45
N LYS A 266 -3.17 16.04 -17.43
CA LYS A 266 -4.32 15.24 -17.90
C LYS A 266 -4.99 14.55 -16.71
N LYS A 267 -6.33 14.52 -16.70
CA LYS A 267 -7.12 13.95 -15.61
C LYS A 267 -7.99 12.82 -16.13
N ARG A 268 -8.14 11.79 -15.34
CA ARG A 268 -9.17 10.76 -15.47
C ARG A 268 -9.81 10.55 -14.12
N PHE A 269 -11.10 10.35 -14.14
CA PHE A 269 -11.87 10.09 -12.93
C PHE A 269 -12.40 8.66 -12.91
N PHE A 270 -12.76 8.18 -11.74
CA PHE A 270 -13.57 6.99 -11.60
C PHE A 270 -14.72 7.25 -10.64
N SER A 271 -15.89 6.66 -10.90
CA SER A 271 -17.09 6.83 -10.10
C SER A 271 -18.01 5.63 -10.15
N VAL A 272 -18.54 5.23 -9.00
CA VAL A 272 -19.64 4.25 -8.91
C VAL A 272 -21.01 4.90 -8.92
N LYS A 273 -21.10 6.24 -8.79
CA LYS A 273 -22.35 6.98 -8.65
C LYS A 273 -22.71 7.77 -9.90
N SER A 274 -21.73 8.24 -10.66
CA SER A 274 -21.91 9.21 -11.72
C SER A 274 -21.23 8.78 -13.01
N LYS A 275 -21.84 9.14 -14.17
CA LYS A 275 -21.20 9.01 -15.47
C LYS A 275 -20.04 10.02 -15.58
N ILE A 276 -18.90 9.59 -16.11
CA ILE A 276 -17.66 10.36 -16.24
C ILE A 276 -17.36 10.62 -17.71
N SER A 277 -16.83 11.80 -18.02
CA SER A 277 -16.42 12.18 -19.40
C SER A 277 -15.05 11.65 -19.81
N ASP A 278 -14.11 11.48 -18.86
CA ASP A 278 -12.79 10.90 -19.08
C ASP A 278 -12.42 9.99 -17.88
N GLY A 279 -12.30 8.68 -18.11
CA GLY A 279 -12.03 7.66 -17.10
C GLY A 279 -13.13 6.60 -16.99
N CYS A 280 -13.28 5.97 -15.81
CA CYS A 280 -14.19 4.84 -15.60
C CYS A 280 -15.44 5.20 -14.81
N TYR A 281 -16.58 4.61 -15.18
CA TYR A 281 -17.79 4.66 -14.35
C TYR A 281 -18.55 3.34 -14.37
N LEU A 282 -19.29 3.08 -13.29
CA LEU A 282 -20.20 1.95 -13.18
C LEU A 282 -21.59 2.37 -13.68
N ASP A 283 -22.16 1.64 -14.66
CA ASP A 283 -23.51 1.92 -15.11
C ASP A 283 -24.57 1.18 -14.28
N LYS A 284 -25.84 1.46 -14.58
CA LYS A 284 -27.00 0.86 -13.88
C LYS A 284 -27.10 -0.65 -14.06
N ASP A 285 -26.62 -1.14 -15.20
CA ASP A 285 -26.64 -2.57 -15.53
C ASP A 285 -25.45 -3.32 -14.89
N GLY A 286 -24.57 -2.61 -14.18
CA GLY A 286 -23.42 -3.19 -13.49
C GLY A 286 -22.16 -3.34 -14.36
N TYR A 287 -22.10 -2.68 -15.52
CA TYR A 287 -20.90 -2.67 -16.34
C TYR A 287 -19.97 -1.51 -15.97
N ILE A 288 -18.70 -1.80 -15.90
CA ILE A 288 -17.64 -0.79 -15.89
C ILE A 288 -17.44 -0.35 -17.34
N ASN A 289 -17.64 0.95 -17.56
CA ASN A 289 -17.42 1.62 -18.84
C ASN A 289 -16.19 2.54 -18.71
N PHE A 290 -15.43 2.67 -19.78
CA PHE A 290 -14.35 3.65 -19.90
C PHE A 290 -14.73 4.71 -20.94
N CYS A 291 -14.58 5.97 -20.57
CA CYS A 291 -14.83 7.12 -21.47
C CYS A 291 -13.49 7.78 -21.83
N GLU A 292 -13.34 8.15 -23.07
CA GLU A 292 -12.26 9.01 -23.56
C GLU A 292 -12.69 9.72 -24.84
N ASN A 293 -12.50 11.05 -24.89
CA ASN A 293 -12.83 11.89 -26.07
C ASN A 293 -14.28 11.70 -26.56
N GLY A 294 -15.23 11.62 -25.64
CA GLY A 294 -16.66 11.45 -25.93
C GLY A 294 -17.07 10.02 -26.36
N LYS A 295 -16.13 9.10 -26.51
CA LYS A 295 -16.41 7.70 -26.82
C LYS A 295 -16.52 6.89 -25.53
N VAL A 296 -17.46 5.95 -25.51
CA VAL A 296 -17.72 5.04 -24.39
C VAL A 296 -17.36 3.62 -24.79
N PHE A 297 -16.51 2.97 -24.01
CA PHE A 297 -16.08 1.60 -24.21
C PHE A 297 -16.57 0.76 -23.04
N LYS A 298 -17.37 -0.26 -23.32
CA LYS A 298 -17.83 -1.23 -22.33
C LYS A 298 -16.69 -2.21 -22.01
N ILE A 299 -16.26 -2.26 -20.75
CA ILE A 299 -15.06 -2.99 -20.34
C ILE A 299 -15.41 -4.38 -19.79
N ILE A 300 -15.99 -4.45 -18.60
CA ILE A 300 -16.35 -5.70 -17.91
C ILE A 300 -17.61 -5.50 -17.06
N HIS A 301 -18.30 -6.57 -16.74
CA HIS A 301 -19.36 -6.54 -15.74
C HIS A 301 -18.77 -6.70 -14.33
N LYS A 302 -19.32 -6.00 -13.34
CA LYS A 302 -18.84 -6.03 -11.94
C LYS A 302 -18.75 -7.45 -11.35
N ASN A 303 -19.61 -8.37 -11.78
CA ASN A 303 -19.62 -9.77 -11.31
C ASN A 303 -18.43 -10.61 -11.85
N GLU A 304 -17.70 -10.11 -12.84
CA GLU A 304 -16.46 -10.72 -13.31
C GLU A 304 -15.28 -10.45 -12.37
N ILE A 305 -15.39 -9.44 -11.49
CA ILE A 305 -14.38 -9.14 -10.48
C ILE A 305 -14.52 -10.13 -9.33
N LYS A 306 -13.49 -10.93 -9.08
CA LYS A 306 -13.53 -12.00 -8.07
C LYS A 306 -13.42 -11.52 -6.63
N ILE A 307 -12.79 -10.38 -6.40
CA ILE A 307 -12.70 -9.80 -5.05
C ILE A 307 -14.01 -9.05 -4.72
N PRO A 308 -14.64 -9.35 -3.57
CA PRO A 308 -15.96 -8.82 -3.24
C PRO A 308 -15.92 -7.36 -2.78
N GLY A 309 -17.06 -6.69 -2.90
CA GLY A 309 -17.30 -5.35 -2.34
C GLY A 309 -17.20 -4.22 -3.36
N ILE A 310 -18.05 -3.19 -3.17
CA ILE A 310 -18.13 -2.02 -4.06
C ILE A 310 -16.80 -1.24 -4.11
N HIS A 311 -16.09 -1.15 -2.99
CA HIS A 311 -14.78 -0.51 -2.93
C HIS A 311 -13.73 -1.23 -3.79
N ASN A 312 -13.86 -2.54 -4.03
CA ASN A 312 -12.97 -3.25 -4.95
C ASN A 312 -13.32 -2.98 -6.42
N ILE A 313 -14.59 -2.71 -6.72
CA ILE A 313 -15.01 -2.19 -8.03
C ILE A 313 -14.36 -0.81 -8.26
N GLU A 314 -14.37 0.08 -7.27
CA GLU A 314 -13.67 1.37 -7.31
C GLU A 314 -12.16 1.20 -7.54
N ASN A 315 -11.52 0.26 -6.81
CA ASN A 315 -10.09 -0.05 -6.99
C ASN A 315 -9.78 -0.53 -8.41
N PHE A 316 -10.64 -1.39 -9.00
CA PHE A 316 -10.52 -1.82 -10.39
C PHE A 316 -10.70 -0.68 -11.37
N MET A 317 -11.70 0.18 -11.17
CA MET A 317 -11.93 1.35 -12.03
C MET A 317 -10.75 2.33 -11.98
N ALA A 318 -10.17 2.56 -10.79
CA ALA A 318 -8.96 3.36 -10.62
C ALA A 318 -7.78 2.77 -11.41
N ALA A 319 -7.58 1.44 -11.29
CA ALA A 319 -6.51 0.73 -11.97
C ALA A 319 -6.71 0.71 -13.50
N ILE A 320 -7.93 0.48 -13.98
CA ILE A 320 -8.27 0.54 -15.42
C ILE A 320 -8.01 1.95 -15.94
N SER A 321 -8.48 3.00 -15.25
CA SER A 321 -8.24 4.40 -15.64
C SER A 321 -6.75 4.73 -15.73
N ALA A 322 -5.93 4.17 -14.84
CA ALA A 322 -4.49 4.36 -14.84
C ALA A 322 -3.78 3.61 -15.98
N CYS A 323 -4.23 2.39 -16.30
CA CYS A 323 -3.54 1.46 -17.20
C CYS A 323 -4.13 1.39 -18.60
N TYR A 324 -5.27 2.01 -18.90
CA TYR A 324 -6.02 1.81 -20.14
C TYR A 324 -5.18 1.88 -21.42
N ASN A 325 -4.24 2.83 -21.49
CA ASN A 325 -3.36 3.00 -22.66
C ASN A 325 -2.19 2.00 -22.71
N PHE A 326 -2.06 1.11 -21.73
CA PHE A 326 -0.92 0.21 -21.57
C PHE A 326 -1.30 -1.26 -21.64
N VAL A 327 -2.61 -1.58 -21.57
CA VAL A 327 -3.13 -2.95 -21.47
C VAL A 327 -4.30 -3.17 -22.43
N SER A 328 -4.51 -4.39 -22.85
CA SER A 328 -5.67 -4.76 -23.68
C SER A 328 -6.91 -5.07 -22.83
N LEU A 329 -8.07 -5.14 -23.47
CA LEU A 329 -9.31 -5.55 -22.82
C LEU A 329 -9.21 -7.00 -22.28
N GLU A 330 -8.52 -7.87 -23.00
CA GLU A 330 -8.28 -9.26 -22.59
C GLU A 330 -7.44 -9.31 -21.30
N ASN A 331 -6.42 -8.46 -21.18
CA ASN A 331 -5.63 -8.35 -19.94
C ASN A 331 -6.50 -7.90 -18.76
N ILE A 332 -7.39 -6.91 -18.97
CA ILE A 332 -8.30 -6.43 -17.93
C ILE A 332 -9.24 -7.57 -17.48
N LYS A 333 -9.86 -8.28 -18.41
CA LYS A 333 -10.72 -9.43 -18.12
C LYS A 333 -9.97 -10.55 -17.42
N PHE A 334 -8.75 -10.85 -17.88
CA PHE A 334 -7.91 -11.86 -17.26
C PHE A 334 -7.62 -11.52 -15.79
N VAL A 335 -7.18 -10.29 -15.50
CA VAL A 335 -6.89 -9.87 -14.13
C VAL A 335 -8.15 -9.84 -13.27
N ALA A 336 -9.28 -9.33 -13.77
CA ALA A 336 -10.54 -9.31 -13.04
C ALA A 336 -10.99 -10.72 -12.60
N ASN A 337 -10.83 -11.72 -13.47
CA ASN A 337 -11.21 -13.11 -13.21
C ASN A 337 -10.20 -13.90 -12.37
N ASN A 338 -8.93 -13.44 -12.26
CA ASN A 338 -7.87 -14.21 -11.60
C ASN A 338 -7.28 -13.52 -10.37
N PHE A 339 -7.48 -12.22 -10.18
CA PHE A 339 -6.98 -11.50 -9.01
C PHE A 339 -7.77 -11.89 -7.75
N LYS A 340 -7.09 -12.54 -6.81
CA LYS A 340 -7.69 -13.07 -5.58
C LYS A 340 -7.68 -12.09 -4.40
N GLY A 341 -7.21 -10.87 -4.62
CA GLY A 341 -6.99 -9.88 -3.55
C GLY A 341 -5.57 -9.89 -3.02
N LEU A 342 -5.37 -9.14 -1.95
CA LEU A 342 -4.09 -9.13 -1.24
C LEU A 342 -4.04 -10.31 -0.27
N PRO A 343 -2.88 -10.95 -0.09
CA PRO A 343 -2.74 -11.99 0.90
C PRO A 343 -3.24 -11.53 2.27
N HIS A 344 -4.00 -12.37 2.93
CA HIS A 344 -4.54 -12.16 4.27
C HIS A 344 -5.48 -10.95 4.45
N ARG A 345 -5.98 -10.35 3.36
CA ARG A 345 -6.94 -9.24 3.39
C ARG A 345 -8.22 -9.61 2.62
N ILE A 346 -9.16 -10.22 3.31
CA ILE A 346 -10.41 -10.76 2.74
C ILE A 346 -10.10 -11.60 1.49
N GLU A 347 -8.99 -12.33 1.58
CA GLU A 347 -8.48 -13.18 0.51
C GLU A 347 -9.39 -14.39 0.33
N PHE A 348 -9.92 -14.61 -0.85
CA PHE A 348 -10.68 -15.81 -1.15
C PHE A 348 -9.75 -17.02 -1.18
N VAL A 349 -10.03 -18.01 -0.33
CA VAL A 349 -9.22 -19.23 -0.19
C VAL A 349 -9.81 -20.39 -1.01
N ALA A 350 -11.08 -20.69 -0.77
CA ALA A 350 -11.76 -21.80 -1.43
C ALA A 350 -13.28 -21.70 -1.29
N GLU A 351 -13.97 -22.47 -2.15
CA GLU A 351 -15.36 -22.84 -1.95
C GLU A 351 -15.42 -24.35 -1.75
N ILE A 352 -16.10 -24.80 -0.67
CA ILE A 352 -16.23 -26.19 -0.28
C ILE A 352 -17.68 -26.41 0.14
N ASN A 353 -18.37 -27.37 -0.51
CA ASN A 353 -19.79 -27.68 -0.26
C ASN A 353 -20.70 -26.43 -0.38
N GLY A 354 -20.37 -25.50 -1.30
CA GLY A 354 -21.11 -24.27 -1.51
C GLY A 354 -20.86 -23.18 -0.46
N ALA A 355 -20.02 -23.42 0.54
CA ALA A 355 -19.58 -22.43 1.53
C ALA A 355 -18.23 -21.82 1.13
N ARG A 356 -18.08 -20.50 1.26
CA ARG A 356 -16.91 -19.74 0.81
C ARG A 356 -16.03 -19.34 1.99
N TYR A 357 -14.73 -19.60 1.87
CA TYR A 357 -13.73 -19.35 2.89
C TYR A 357 -12.89 -18.13 2.55
N TYR A 358 -12.75 -17.19 3.50
CA TYR A 358 -11.97 -15.97 3.34
C TYR A 358 -10.97 -15.79 4.47
N ASP A 359 -9.75 -15.43 4.12
CA ASP A 359 -8.66 -15.07 5.05
C ASP A 359 -8.56 -13.55 5.16
N ASP A 360 -8.87 -13.00 6.33
CA ASP A 360 -8.70 -11.60 6.70
C ASP A 360 -7.82 -11.47 7.96
N SER A 361 -6.79 -12.31 8.04
CA SER A 361 -5.88 -12.37 9.20
C SER A 361 -5.22 -11.03 9.53
N ILE A 362 -5.10 -10.12 8.57
CA ILE A 362 -4.57 -8.75 8.78
C ILE A 362 -5.48 -7.89 9.66
N ALA A 363 -6.76 -8.25 9.84
CA ALA A 363 -7.70 -7.51 10.67
C ALA A 363 -7.43 -7.73 12.17
N SER A 364 -6.36 -7.09 12.66
CA SER A 364 -5.85 -7.23 14.04
C SER A 364 -6.49 -6.30 15.07
N THR A 365 -7.58 -5.61 14.70
CA THR A 365 -8.35 -4.74 15.60
C THR A 365 -9.86 -4.82 15.29
N PRO A 366 -10.75 -4.56 16.26
CA PRO A 366 -12.20 -4.55 16.06
C PRO A 366 -12.65 -3.63 14.92
N ASN A 367 -12.11 -2.43 14.85
CA ASN A 367 -12.44 -1.44 13.81
C ASN A 367 -12.12 -1.93 12.38
N ARG A 368 -11.04 -2.72 12.21
CA ARG A 368 -10.72 -3.31 10.90
C ARG A 368 -11.74 -4.34 10.46
N VAL A 369 -12.26 -5.15 11.36
CA VAL A 369 -13.35 -6.10 11.06
C VAL A 369 -14.62 -5.36 10.68
N LEU A 370 -15.01 -4.35 11.46
CA LEU A 370 -16.20 -3.52 11.23
C LEU A 370 -16.17 -2.82 9.87
N LYS A 371 -15.09 -2.11 9.57
CA LYS A 371 -14.92 -1.35 8.32
C LYS A 371 -14.50 -2.23 7.13
N GLY A 372 -13.95 -3.41 7.38
CA GLY A 372 -13.53 -4.39 6.37
C GLY A 372 -14.60 -5.43 6.09
N ALA A 373 -14.43 -6.61 6.65
CA ALA A 373 -15.24 -7.78 6.36
C ALA A 373 -16.75 -7.56 6.60
N PHE A 374 -17.13 -6.87 7.67
CA PHE A 374 -18.55 -6.61 7.99
C PHE A 374 -19.20 -5.53 7.11
N SER A 375 -18.44 -4.78 6.35
CA SER A 375 -18.99 -3.89 5.31
C SER A 375 -19.30 -4.62 4.00
N ILE A 376 -18.76 -5.85 3.82
CA ILE A 376 -18.88 -6.65 2.60
C ILE A 376 -19.90 -7.77 2.78
N PHE A 377 -19.80 -8.49 3.92
CA PHE A 377 -20.64 -9.63 4.20
C PHE A 377 -21.78 -9.24 5.15
N GLU A 378 -23.01 -9.49 4.73
CA GLU A 378 -24.17 -9.03 5.48
C GLU A 378 -24.78 -10.12 6.38
N ASN A 379 -24.80 -11.37 5.92
CA ASN A 379 -25.48 -12.48 6.59
C ASN A 379 -24.73 -13.80 6.41
N ASN A 380 -25.14 -14.83 7.16
CA ASN A 380 -24.62 -16.19 7.07
C ASN A 380 -23.12 -16.31 7.33
N ILE A 381 -22.59 -15.46 8.22
CA ILE A 381 -21.17 -15.45 8.57
C ILE A 381 -20.89 -16.48 9.66
N ILE A 382 -19.91 -17.34 9.42
CA ILE A 382 -19.23 -18.16 10.45
C ILE A 382 -17.90 -17.45 10.69
N LEU A 383 -17.79 -16.74 11.81
CA LEU A 383 -16.64 -15.90 12.13
C LEU A 383 -15.66 -16.64 13.03
N ILE A 384 -14.39 -16.71 12.63
CA ILE A 384 -13.26 -17.10 13.48
C ILE A 384 -12.62 -15.82 13.99
N ALA A 385 -12.69 -15.56 15.30
CA ALA A 385 -12.19 -14.35 15.94
C ALA A 385 -11.39 -14.64 17.20
N GLY A 386 -10.52 -13.69 17.61
CA GLY A 386 -9.69 -13.78 18.80
C GLY A 386 -8.19 -13.84 18.48
N GLY A 387 -7.40 -13.99 19.52
CA GLY A 387 -5.94 -13.91 19.48
C GLY A 387 -5.41 -13.21 20.73
N TYR A 388 -4.31 -12.46 20.61
CA TYR A 388 -3.68 -11.72 21.69
C TYR A 388 -4.48 -10.47 22.07
N ASP A 389 -4.81 -10.28 23.35
CA ASP A 389 -5.51 -9.11 23.85
C ASP A 389 -4.55 -7.93 24.07
N LYS A 390 -4.65 -6.90 23.22
CA LYS A 390 -4.00 -5.59 23.38
C LYS A 390 -4.81 -4.61 24.24
N ASN A 391 -5.71 -5.13 25.08
CA ASN A 391 -6.64 -4.34 25.88
C ASN A 391 -7.61 -3.47 25.05
N LEU A 392 -8.04 -4.01 23.90
CA LEU A 392 -8.96 -3.33 23.00
C LEU A 392 -10.40 -3.40 23.50
N ASP A 393 -11.22 -2.43 23.09
CA ASP A 393 -12.68 -2.46 23.29
C ASP A 393 -13.37 -3.25 22.17
N PHE A 394 -14.18 -4.24 22.55
CA PHE A 394 -14.94 -5.10 21.65
C PHE A 394 -16.46 -4.84 21.68
N LYS A 395 -16.92 -3.80 22.35
CA LYS A 395 -18.36 -3.56 22.54
C LYS A 395 -19.09 -3.39 21.21
N GLU A 396 -18.66 -2.47 20.37
CA GLU A 396 -19.26 -2.22 19.04
C GLU A 396 -19.19 -3.46 18.14
N LEU A 397 -18.04 -4.17 18.18
CA LEU A 397 -17.88 -5.42 17.43
C LEU A 397 -18.86 -6.49 17.95
N GLY A 398 -19.05 -6.61 19.25
CA GLY A 398 -19.99 -7.55 19.85
C GLY A 398 -21.43 -7.33 19.38
N GLU A 399 -21.86 -6.08 19.29
CA GLU A 399 -23.17 -5.68 18.75
C GLU A 399 -23.33 -6.12 17.29
N LYS A 400 -22.32 -5.85 16.46
CA LYS A 400 -22.34 -6.24 15.04
C LYS A 400 -22.21 -7.74 14.81
N ILE A 401 -21.50 -8.45 15.67
CA ILE A 401 -21.48 -9.93 15.66
C ILE A 401 -22.89 -10.47 15.88
N CYS A 402 -23.64 -9.93 16.84
CA CYS A 402 -25.04 -10.35 17.08
C CYS A 402 -25.95 -10.12 15.87
N ASP A 403 -25.70 -9.07 15.07
CA ASP A 403 -26.50 -8.75 13.89
C ASP A 403 -26.19 -9.66 12.69
N LYS A 404 -24.92 -10.01 12.47
CA LYS A 404 -24.44 -10.55 11.19
C LYS A 404 -23.93 -12.00 11.26
N VAL A 405 -23.50 -12.44 12.44
CA VAL A 405 -22.81 -13.72 12.61
C VAL A 405 -23.78 -14.80 13.07
N LYS A 406 -23.79 -15.92 12.34
CA LYS A 406 -24.57 -17.12 12.66
C LYS A 406 -23.84 -17.99 13.68
N ILE A 407 -22.52 -18.15 13.50
CA ILE A 407 -21.66 -18.93 14.39
C ILE A 407 -20.40 -18.12 14.67
N LEU A 408 -20.07 -17.94 15.95
CA LEU A 408 -18.85 -17.31 16.41
C LEU A 408 -17.90 -18.38 16.95
N ILE A 409 -16.74 -18.51 16.33
CA ILE A 409 -15.68 -19.41 16.76
C ILE A 409 -14.57 -18.57 17.38
N LEU A 410 -14.28 -18.79 18.64
CA LEU A 410 -13.33 -18.00 19.42
C LEU A 410 -12.03 -18.76 19.64
N ILE A 411 -10.89 -18.09 19.44
CA ILE A 411 -9.56 -18.64 19.66
C ILE A 411 -8.68 -17.67 20.48
N GLY A 412 -7.72 -18.20 21.20
CA GLY A 412 -6.70 -17.41 21.90
C GLY A 412 -7.19 -16.61 23.10
N GLN A 413 -6.33 -15.73 23.60
CA GLN A 413 -6.49 -15.04 24.89
C GLN A 413 -7.71 -14.10 24.96
N ALA A 414 -8.03 -13.40 23.87
CA ALA A 414 -9.15 -12.46 23.83
C ALA A 414 -10.53 -13.13 23.74
N ALA A 415 -10.61 -14.46 23.64
CA ALA A 415 -11.84 -15.21 23.44
C ALA A 415 -12.92 -14.89 24.49
N GLU A 416 -12.57 -14.87 25.77
CA GLU A 416 -13.51 -14.59 26.85
C GLU A 416 -14.06 -13.18 26.83
N LYS A 417 -13.20 -12.21 26.50
CA LYS A 417 -13.57 -10.80 26.41
C LYS A 417 -14.55 -10.53 25.26
N ILE A 418 -14.30 -11.15 24.10
CA ILE A 418 -15.21 -11.05 22.95
C ILE A 418 -16.54 -11.74 23.28
N GLU A 419 -16.50 -12.95 23.87
CA GLU A 419 -17.70 -13.69 24.31
C GLU A 419 -18.54 -12.84 25.26
N HIS A 420 -17.91 -12.21 26.26
CA HIS A 420 -18.58 -11.34 27.23
C HIS A 420 -19.32 -10.18 26.54
N CYS A 421 -18.67 -9.51 25.59
CA CYS A 421 -19.29 -8.41 24.81
C CYS A 421 -20.50 -8.90 24.01
N VAL A 422 -20.41 -10.07 23.37
CA VAL A 422 -21.51 -10.67 22.60
C VAL A 422 -22.66 -11.10 23.52
N LYS A 423 -22.38 -11.72 24.65
CA LYS A 423 -23.42 -12.17 25.62
C LYS A 423 -24.19 -11.01 26.25
N ASN A 424 -23.53 -9.87 26.47
CA ASN A 424 -24.10 -8.68 27.08
C ASN A 424 -24.71 -7.69 26.07
N CYS A 425 -24.66 -8.01 24.77
CA CYS A 425 -25.33 -7.23 23.74
C CYS A 425 -26.84 -7.24 23.94
N LYS A 426 -27.50 -6.10 23.69
CA LYS A 426 -28.95 -5.95 23.84
C LYS A 426 -29.75 -6.64 22.72
N ASN A 427 -29.10 -7.06 21.65
CA ASN A 427 -29.75 -7.72 20.53
C ASN A 427 -30.18 -9.14 20.83
N PHE A 428 -31.36 -9.51 20.33
CA PHE A 428 -32.02 -10.78 20.64
C PHE A 428 -31.41 -11.99 19.92
N LYS A 429 -30.81 -11.78 18.73
CA LYS A 429 -30.16 -12.85 17.96
C LYS A 429 -28.71 -12.98 18.40
N LYS A 430 -28.39 -14.00 19.17
CA LYS A 430 -27.00 -14.30 19.52
C LYS A 430 -26.49 -15.44 18.64
N PRO A 431 -25.24 -15.36 18.15
CA PRO A 431 -24.64 -16.45 17.41
C PRO A 431 -24.43 -17.69 18.32
N LYS A 432 -24.39 -18.87 17.73
CA LYS A 432 -23.84 -20.05 18.41
C LYS A 432 -22.35 -19.80 18.66
N ILE A 433 -21.91 -19.94 19.91
CA ILE A 433 -20.50 -19.70 20.27
C ILE A 433 -19.81 -21.04 20.47
N PHE A 434 -18.60 -21.15 19.88
CA PHE A 434 -17.70 -22.29 20.07
C PHE A 434 -16.31 -21.77 20.41
N LYS A 435 -15.61 -22.40 21.37
CA LYS A 435 -14.22 -22.10 21.70
C LYS A 435 -13.34 -23.19 21.12
N ALA A 436 -12.38 -22.80 20.31
CA ALA A 436 -11.40 -23.67 19.69
C ALA A 436 -10.01 -23.46 20.32
N ASP A 437 -9.26 -24.53 20.44
CA ASP A 437 -7.89 -24.55 20.97
C ASP A 437 -6.83 -24.35 19.88
N SER A 438 -7.20 -24.53 18.62
CA SER A 438 -6.32 -24.42 17.46
C SER A 438 -7.07 -23.96 16.21
N MET A 439 -6.36 -23.46 15.22
CA MET A 439 -6.91 -23.09 13.91
C MET A 439 -7.56 -24.30 13.23
N LYS A 440 -6.92 -25.47 13.33
CA LYS A 440 -7.45 -26.72 12.78
C LYS A 440 -8.80 -27.08 13.40
N SER A 441 -8.94 -26.98 14.72
CA SER A 441 -10.21 -27.21 15.44
C SER A 441 -11.26 -26.20 14.99
N ALA A 442 -10.91 -24.92 14.87
CA ALA A 442 -11.82 -23.88 14.42
C ALA A 442 -12.34 -24.11 13.01
N VAL A 443 -11.45 -24.43 12.07
CA VAL A 443 -11.79 -24.68 10.65
C VAL A 443 -12.62 -25.95 10.51
N ASN A 444 -12.29 -27.03 11.23
CA ASN A 444 -13.08 -28.26 11.22
C ASN A 444 -14.50 -28.03 11.78
N PHE A 445 -14.63 -27.29 12.88
CA PHE A 445 -15.94 -26.97 13.41
C PHE A 445 -16.76 -26.12 12.43
N ALA A 446 -16.14 -25.12 11.78
CA ALA A 446 -16.79 -24.32 10.75
C ALA A 446 -17.28 -25.22 9.59
N TYR A 447 -16.44 -26.13 9.11
CA TYR A 447 -16.75 -27.04 8.00
C TYR A 447 -18.00 -27.92 8.28
N HIS A 448 -18.07 -28.52 9.47
CA HIS A 448 -19.19 -29.40 9.83
C HIS A 448 -20.50 -28.66 10.15
N ASN A 449 -20.46 -27.35 10.37
CA ASN A 449 -21.63 -26.51 10.65
C ASN A 449 -21.98 -25.52 9.54
N ALA A 450 -21.22 -25.51 8.44
CA ALA A 450 -21.47 -24.65 7.27
C ALA A 450 -22.51 -25.27 6.35
N PHE A 451 -23.35 -24.42 5.76
CA PHE A 451 -24.30 -24.77 4.70
C PHE A 451 -23.98 -24.01 3.42
N ASN A 452 -24.65 -24.37 2.34
CA ASN A 452 -24.55 -23.68 1.08
C ASN A 452 -24.80 -22.16 1.25
N ASN A 453 -23.98 -21.33 0.61
CA ASN A 453 -23.96 -19.87 0.69
C ASN A 453 -23.46 -19.28 2.04
N ASP A 454 -22.99 -20.07 3.00
CA ASP A 454 -22.32 -19.55 4.17
C ASP A 454 -20.94 -18.94 3.82
N VAL A 455 -20.53 -17.97 4.61
CA VAL A 455 -19.21 -17.32 4.51
C VAL A 455 -18.41 -17.68 5.76
N ILE A 456 -17.36 -18.47 5.60
CA ILE A 456 -16.40 -18.77 6.67
C ILE A 456 -15.29 -17.74 6.61
N LEU A 457 -15.15 -16.96 7.67
CA LEU A 457 -14.29 -15.80 7.70
C LEU A 457 -13.30 -15.86 8.86
N LEU A 458 -12.00 -15.94 8.56
CA LEU A 458 -10.98 -15.60 9.54
C LEU A 458 -10.82 -14.09 9.58
N SER A 459 -11.43 -13.39 10.54
CA SER A 459 -11.24 -11.96 10.77
C SER A 459 -11.10 -11.70 12.27
N PRO A 460 -9.85 -11.82 12.77
CA PRO A 460 -9.59 -12.10 14.18
C PRO A 460 -9.92 -10.98 15.14
N ALA A 461 -9.95 -9.72 14.70
CA ALA A 461 -10.08 -8.52 15.54
C ALA A 461 -8.98 -8.34 16.59
N CYS A 462 -7.97 -9.20 16.59
CA CYS A 462 -6.90 -9.29 17.58
C CYS A 462 -5.54 -9.49 16.89
N ALA A 463 -4.46 -9.12 17.58
CA ALA A 463 -3.12 -9.47 17.17
C ALA A 463 -2.90 -10.99 17.20
N SER A 464 -1.91 -11.47 16.45
CA SER A 464 -1.59 -12.90 16.32
C SER A 464 -0.69 -13.45 17.42
N PHE A 465 -0.03 -12.56 18.18
CA PHE A 465 0.96 -12.94 19.20
C PHE A 465 0.43 -13.98 20.19
N GLY A 466 1.32 -14.78 20.74
CA GLY A 466 0.97 -15.86 21.68
C GLY A 466 0.59 -17.18 21.01
N MET A 467 0.03 -17.14 19.79
CA MET A 467 -0.24 -18.34 18.99
C MET A 467 0.60 -18.38 17.70
N TYR A 468 0.95 -17.22 17.14
CA TYR A 468 1.71 -17.07 15.90
C TYR A 468 2.70 -15.90 16.02
N SER A 469 3.80 -15.93 15.26
CA SER A 469 4.81 -14.86 15.24
C SER A 469 4.26 -13.56 14.61
N ASN A 470 3.38 -13.69 13.62
CA ASN A 470 2.78 -12.59 12.87
C ASN A 470 1.42 -12.97 12.28
N PHE A 471 0.73 -12.03 11.65
CA PHE A 471 -0.59 -12.27 11.05
C PHE A 471 -0.49 -13.11 9.76
N GLU A 472 0.62 -13.06 9.06
CA GLU A 472 0.89 -13.85 7.85
C GLU A 472 0.94 -15.35 8.18
N GLU A 473 1.62 -15.72 9.24
CA GLU A 473 1.69 -17.09 9.72
C GLU A 473 0.30 -17.60 10.11
N ARG A 474 -0.47 -16.82 10.87
CA ARG A 474 -1.85 -17.14 11.23
C ARG A 474 -2.76 -17.36 10.01
N GLY A 475 -2.69 -16.47 9.03
CA GLY A 475 -3.47 -16.60 7.80
C GLY A 475 -3.02 -17.78 6.94
N THR A 476 -1.72 -18.05 6.90
CA THR A 476 -1.17 -19.22 6.20
C THR A 476 -1.65 -20.53 6.83
N ASP A 477 -1.67 -20.62 8.15
CA ASP A 477 -2.20 -21.79 8.87
C ASP A 477 -3.70 -22.00 8.58
N PHE A 478 -4.50 -20.93 8.60
CA PHE A 478 -5.91 -20.99 8.20
C PHE A 478 -6.08 -21.52 6.77
N LYS A 479 -5.33 -20.97 5.81
CA LYS A 479 -5.38 -21.42 4.40
C LYS A 479 -5.01 -22.89 4.27
N ASN A 480 -3.98 -23.34 4.96
CA ASN A 480 -3.55 -24.74 4.96
C ASN A 480 -4.62 -25.66 5.56
N CYS A 481 -5.25 -25.26 6.68
CA CYS A 481 -6.35 -26.02 7.26
C CYS A 481 -7.53 -26.14 6.30
N VAL A 482 -7.92 -25.05 5.63
CA VAL A 482 -9.03 -25.05 4.65
C VAL A 482 -8.72 -25.92 3.42
N LEU A 483 -7.51 -25.81 2.87
CA LEU A 483 -7.12 -26.59 1.69
C LEU A 483 -7.01 -28.08 1.97
N ASN A 484 -6.72 -28.46 3.21
CA ASN A 484 -6.69 -29.86 3.65
C ASN A 484 -8.09 -30.49 3.85
N LEU A 485 -9.17 -29.68 3.93
CA LEU A 485 -10.54 -30.19 3.94
C LEU A 485 -10.97 -30.81 2.59
N LYS A 486 -10.25 -30.51 1.50
CA LYS A 486 -10.52 -31.04 0.15
C LYS A 486 -9.87 -32.41 -0.11
N LYS A 487 -9.02 -32.86 0.82
CA LYS A 487 -8.36 -34.18 0.76
C LYS A 487 -9.13 -35.19 1.61
#